data_52ffde0b4014b05ac9b0a8243254202b
#
_entry.id   52ffde0b4014b05ac9b0a8243254202b
#
_cell.length_a   1.000
_cell.length_b   1.000
_cell.length_c   1.000
_cell.angle_alpha   90.00
_cell.angle_beta   90.00
_cell.angle_gamma   90.00
#
_symmetry.space_group_name_H-M   'P 1'
#
loop_
_entity.id
_entity.type
_entity.pdbx_description
1 polymer ?
#
loop_
_entity_poly.entity_id
_entity_poly.type
_entity_poly.pdbx_seq_one_letter_code
_entity_poly.pdbx_strand_id
1 'polypeptide(L)'
;MQASATNYEAIEYYRERFGIRRAVLPRVLSLAQVEHTIAHTRCEIEVFGYGSLCVMVEGRCALSAFATGESPNCQGVCSPAKAVRWEQLPDGMRTRLNGFLIDEFHGDERPGYPTLCKGRFAVDGATYYALEEPTSLNTLDLLPELLRIGVAAIKIEGRQRSPAYVAQVTRVWRDAIDRCAATPQA
;
A
#
# COMPACT_ATOMS: atom_id res chain seq x y z
N MET A 1 6.02 -7.25 -5.14
CA MET A 1 5.51 -5.86 -5.02
C MET A 1 6.05 -4.97 -6.13
N GLN A 2 7.28 -4.46 -6.07
CA GLN A 2 7.81 -3.54 -7.09
C GLN A 2 7.96 -4.16 -8.50
N ALA A 3 8.02 -5.48 -8.61
CA ALA A 3 8.01 -6.18 -9.89
C ALA A 3 6.62 -6.24 -10.56
N SER A 4 5.59 -5.67 -9.94
CA SER A 4 4.22 -5.60 -10.46
C SER A 4 3.65 -6.98 -10.85
N ALA A 5 3.93 -8.00 -10.06
CA ALA A 5 3.36 -9.33 -10.23
C ALA A 5 1.89 -9.32 -9.80
N THR A 6 0.97 -9.19 -10.76
CA THR A 6 -0.47 -8.99 -10.55
C THR A 6 -1.30 -10.22 -10.86
N ASN A 7 -0.71 -11.23 -11.51
CA ASN A 7 -1.37 -12.46 -11.91
C ASN A 7 -0.41 -13.66 -11.80
N TYR A 8 -0.97 -14.85 -11.87
CA TYR A 8 -0.20 -16.06 -11.71
C TYR A 8 0.82 -16.29 -12.85
N GLU A 9 0.53 -15.87 -14.08
CA GLU A 9 1.45 -16.02 -15.21
C GLU A 9 2.75 -15.23 -14.97
N ALA A 10 2.63 -13.98 -14.51
CA ALA A 10 3.79 -13.16 -14.17
C ALA A 10 4.58 -13.78 -13.00
N ILE A 11 3.90 -14.34 -12.00
CA ILE A 11 4.53 -14.99 -10.85
C ILE A 11 5.26 -16.25 -11.28
N GLU A 12 4.63 -17.12 -12.10
CA GLU A 12 5.25 -18.32 -12.63
C GLU A 12 6.47 -18.00 -13.52
N TYR A 13 6.38 -16.94 -14.34
CA TYR A 13 7.54 -16.45 -15.09
C TYR A 13 8.71 -16.08 -14.17
N TYR A 14 8.45 -15.35 -13.08
CA TYR A 14 9.49 -15.00 -12.11
C TYR A 14 10.00 -16.24 -11.37
N ARG A 15 9.13 -17.19 -11.05
CA ARG A 15 9.53 -18.44 -10.42
C ARG A 15 10.48 -19.25 -11.32
N GLU A 16 10.13 -19.39 -12.56
CA GLU A 16 10.91 -20.18 -13.53
C GLU A 16 12.23 -19.49 -13.89
N ARG A 17 12.20 -18.18 -14.07
CA ARG A 17 13.36 -17.43 -14.53
C ARG A 17 14.34 -17.08 -13.41
N PHE A 18 13.85 -16.84 -12.20
CA PHE A 18 14.64 -16.32 -11.08
C PHE A 18 14.57 -17.17 -9.81
N GLY A 19 13.84 -18.28 -9.82
CA GLY A 19 13.74 -19.17 -8.67
C GLY A 19 13.06 -18.57 -7.44
N ILE A 20 12.15 -17.60 -7.62
CA ILE A 20 11.41 -17.04 -6.47
C ILE A 20 10.51 -18.11 -5.85
N ARG A 21 10.35 -18.05 -4.53
CA ARG A 21 9.46 -18.96 -3.78
C ARG A 21 8.23 -18.27 -3.25
N ARG A 22 8.26 -16.95 -3.14
CA ARG A 22 7.14 -16.15 -2.63
C ARG A 22 6.95 -14.88 -3.46
N ALA A 23 5.70 -14.50 -3.71
CA ALA A 23 5.32 -13.27 -4.37
C ALA A 23 4.41 -12.44 -3.47
N VAL A 24 4.67 -11.11 -3.42
CA VAL A 24 3.79 -10.15 -2.74
C VAL A 24 2.85 -9.56 -3.78
N LEU A 25 1.55 -9.76 -3.61
CA LEU A 25 0.54 -9.19 -4.48
C LEU A 25 0.28 -7.70 -4.18
N PRO A 26 -0.12 -6.92 -5.20
CA PRO A 26 -0.53 -5.54 -5.00
C PRO A 26 -1.88 -5.44 -4.28
N ARG A 27 -2.12 -4.29 -3.63
CA ARG A 27 -3.32 -4.03 -2.81
C ARG A 27 -4.60 -3.86 -3.61
N VAL A 28 -4.48 -3.69 -4.93
CA VAL A 28 -5.63 -3.43 -5.83
C VAL A 28 -6.38 -4.70 -6.24
N LEU A 29 -5.90 -5.89 -5.86
CA LEU A 29 -6.56 -7.15 -6.18
C LEU A 29 -7.70 -7.44 -5.21
N SER A 30 -8.82 -7.92 -5.76
CA SER A 30 -9.92 -8.47 -4.94
C SER A 30 -9.56 -9.83 -4.34
N LEU A 31 -10.28 -10.26 -3.30
CA LEU A 31 -10.10 -11.60 -2.71
C LEU A 31 -10.23 -12.73 -3.76
N ALA A 32 -11.20 -12.63 -4.66
CA ALA A 32 -11.38 -13.61 -5.73
C ALA A 32 -10.17 -13.69 -6.68
N GLN A 33 -9.52 -12.54 -6.97
CA GLN A 33 -8.29 -12.51 -7.77
C GLN A 33 -7.09 -13.08 -7.02
N VAL A 34 -7.03 -12.86 -5.70
CA VAL A 34 -5.99 -13.46 -4.84
C VAL A 34 -6.16 -14.98 -4.80
N GLU A 35 -7.37 -15.48 -4.54
CA GLU A 35 -7.69 -16.91 -4.52
C GLU A 35 -7.39 -17.58 -5.87
N HIS A 36 -7.80 -16.95 -6.98
CA HIS A 36 -7.48 -17.44 -8.31
C HIS A 36 -5.97 -17.53 -8.55
N THR A 37 -5.22 -16.52 -8.10
CA THR A 37 -3.76 -16.52 -8.22
C THR A 37 -3.13 -17.65 -7.42
N ILE A 38 -3.57 -17.86 -6.18
CA ILE A 38 -3.10 -18.96 -5.32
C ILE A 38 -3.34 -20.32 -5.98
N ALA A 39 -4.52 -20.52 -6.54
CA ALA A 39 -4.89 -21.78 -7.18
C ALA A 39 -4.05 -22.13 -8.42
N HIS A 40 -3.39 -21.14 -9.06
CA HIS A 40 -2.68 -21.32 -10.32
C HIS A 40 -1.17 -21.10 -10.24
N THR A 41 -0.62 -20.84 -9.05
CA THR A 41 0.84 -20.69 -8.85
C THR A 41 1.38 -21.71 -7.87
N ARG A 42 2.67 -22.04 -8.01
CA ARG A 42 3.44 -22.84 -7.05
C ARG A 42 4.18 -21.99 -6.02
N CYS A 43 4.12 -20.66 -6.17
CA CYS A 43 4.72 -19.75 -5.22
C CYS A 43 3.80 -19.52 -4.02
N GLU A 44 4.38 -19.33 -2.85
CA GLU A 44 3.68 -18.76 -1.71
C GLU A 44 3.19 -17.34 -2.02
N ILE A 45 1.96 -17.04 -1.65
CA ILE A 45 1.39 -15.71 -1.82
C ILE A 45 1.38 -14.95 -0.51
N GLU A 46 1.91 -13.72 -0.56
CA GLU A 46 1.90 -12.76 0.52
C GLU A 46 1.00 -11.58 0.14
N VAL A 47 0.12 -11.16 1.04
CA VAL A 47 -0.78 -10.00 0.84
C VAL A 47 -0.56 -8.94 1.91
N PHE A 48 -0.91 -7.70 1.60
CA PHE A 48 -0.87 -6.63 2.58
C PHE A 48 -2.02 -6.77 3.59
N GLY A 49 -1.67 -6.78 4.88
CA GLY A 49 -2.63 -6.78 5.98
C GLY A 49 -2.86 -5.40 6.56
N TYR A 50 -1.78 -4.64 6.75
CA TYR A 50 -1.86 -3.32 7.37
C TYR A 50 -0.83 -2.36 6.78
N GLY A 51 -1.25 -1.11 6.55
CA GLY A 51 -0.37 -0.06 6.08
C GLY A 51 -1.07 1.01 5.26
N SER A 52 -0.37 1.61 4.31
CA SER A 52 -0.92 2.63 3.42
C SER A 52 -1.81 2.00 2.35
N LEU A 53 -2.91 2.63 2.01
CA LEU A 53 -3.66 2.30 0.79
C LEU A 53 -2.89 2.71 -0.46
N CYS A 54 -3.18 2.09 -1.60
CA CYS A 54 -2.60 2.43 -2.90
C CYS A 54 -3.61 2.15 -4.01
N VAL A 55 -3.88 3.16 -4.84
CA VAL A 55 -4.82 3.07 -5.99
C VAL A 55 -4.17 2.49 -7.25
N MET A 56 -2.87 2.23 -7.20
CA MET A 56 -2.09 1.76 -8.35
C MET A 56 -1.43 0.41 -8.05
N VAL A 57 -1.07 -0.28 -9.11
CA VAL A 57 -0.16 -1.44 -9.00
C VAL A 57 1.21 -0.93 -8.57
N GLU A 58 1.72 -1.43 -7.45
CA GLU A 58 3.01 -1.00 -6.91
C GLU A 58 4.13 -1.23 -7.93
N GLY A 59 4.97 -0.21 -8.08
CA GLY A 59 6.03 -0.16 -9.09
C GLY A 59 5.60 0.41 -10.45
N ARG A 60 4.31 0.64 -10.68
CA ARG A 60 3.76 1.20 -11.94
C ARG A 60 2.86 2.41 -11.71
N CYS A 61 3.19 3.26 -10.77
CA CYS A 61 2.41 4.45 -10.46
C CYS A 61 2.64 5.55 -11.51
N ALA A 62 1.71 5.69 -12.45
CA ALA A 62 1.74 6.76 -13.45
C ALA A 62 1.62 8.15 -12.82
N LEU A 63 0.84 8.30 -11.73
CA LEU A 63 0.70 9.56 -11.00
C LEU A 63 2.03 10.03 -10.43
N SER A 64 2.76 9.13 -9.77
CA SER A 64 4.09 9.43 -9.22
C SER A 64 5.08 9.75 -10.33
N ALA A 65 5.11 8.94 -11.38
CA ALA A 65 6.02 9.16 -12.51
C ALA A 65 5.76 10.50 -13.20
N PHE A 66 4.51 10.90 -13.37
CA PHE A 66 4.13 12.20 -13.90
C PHE A 66 4.62 13.35 -12.99
N ALA A 67 4.34 13.27 -11.70
CA ALA A 67 4.67 14.34 -10.77
C ALA A 67 6.18 14.47 -10.52
N THR A 68 6.91 13.37 -10.44
CA THR A 68 8.33 13.38 -10.09
C THR A 68 9.29 13.33 -11.27
N GLY A 69 8.80 12.95 -12.46
CA GLY A 69 9.63 12.67 -13.63
C GLY A 69 10.39 11.35 -13.56
N GLU A 70 10.13 10.52 -12.52
CA GLU A 70 10.84 9.26 -12.27
C GLU A 70 9.86 8.13 -11.97
N SER A 71 10.24 6.90 -12.34
CA SER A 71 9.51 5.72 -11.88
C SER A 71 9.58 5.61 -10.35
N PRO A 72 8.50 5.20 -9.66
CA PRO A 72 8.55 4.93 -8.22
C PRO A 72 9.58 3.83 -7.85
N ASN A 73 10.02 3.03 -8.82
CA ASN A 73 11.05 2.02 -8.62
C ASN A 73 12.47 2.61 -8.50
N CYS A 74 12.72 3.82 -9.02
CA CYS A 74 14.04 4.45 -8.94
C CYS A 74 14.48 4.68 -7.48
N GLN A 75 13.54 5.08 -6.61
CA GLN A 75 13.78 5.35 -5.19
C GLN A 75 13.04 4.37 -4.26
N GLY A 76 12.24 3.45 -4.82
CA GLY A 76 11.39 2.52 -4.06
C GLY A 76 10.21 3.19 -3.35
N VAL A 77 9.89 4.45 -3.69
CA VAL A 77 8.80 5.25 -3.11
C VAL A 77 8.11 6.11 -4.17
N CYS A 78 6.83 6.40 -3.99
CA CYS A 78 6.06 7.24 -4.90
C CYS A 78 6.29 8.75 -4.69
N SER A 79 6.83 9.16 -3.54
CA SER A 79 7.14 10.55 -3.22
C SER A 79 8.55 10.62 -2.62
N PRO A 80 9.61 10.64 -3.45
CA PRO A 80 10.98 10.69 -2.97
C PRO A 80 11.25 12.01 -2.25
N ALA A 81 12.00 11.96 -1.15
CA ALA A 81 12.26 13.11 -0.28
C ALA A 81 12.84 14.33 -1.02
N LYS A 82 13.68 14.09 -2.05
CA LYS A 82 14.24 15.17 -2.88
C LYS A 82 13.19 16.02 -3.60
N ALA A 83 12.01 15.42 -3.91
CA ALA A 83 10.90 16.08 -4.60
C ALA A 83 9.89 16.72 -3.64
N VAL A 84 9.97 16.41 -2.34
CA VAL A 84 9.02 16.89 -1.31
C VAL A 84 9.44 18.27 -0.83
N ARG A 85 8.46 19.17 -0.67
CA ARG A 85 8.60 20.48 -0.03
C ARG A 85 7.45 20.72 0.92
N TRP A 86 7.81 21.33 2.05
CA TRP A 86 6.90 21.77 3.09
C TRP A 86 7.02 23.28 3.20
N GLU A 87 5.91 23.98 3.09
CA GLU A 87 5.82 25.44 3.15
C GLU A 87 4.96 25.84 4.35
N GLN A 88 5.55 26.57 5.30
CA GLN A 88 4.79 27.09 6.43
C GLN A 88 3.84 28.19 5.97
N LEU A 89 2.57 28.10 6.33
CA LEU A 89 1.56 29.13 6.17
C LEU A 89 1.31 29.84 7.50
N PRO A 90 0.68 31.02 7.49
CA PRO A 90 0.35 31.73 8.74
C PRO A 90 -0.50 30.90 9.72
N ASP A 91 -1.39 30.04 9.22
CA ASP A 91 -2.32 29.22 9.98
C ASP A 91 -2.26 27.72 9.60
N GLY A 92 -1.14 27.26 9.03
CA GLY A 92 -1.06 25.86 8.61
C GLY A 92 0.17 25.48 7.83
N MET A 93 0.02 24.51 6.96
CA MET A 93 1.10 23.91 6.19
C MET A 93 0.65 23.60 4.76
N ARG A 94 1.47 23.94 3.78
CA ARG A 94 1.30 23.53 2.39
C ARG A 94 2.33 22.47 2.04
N THR A 95 1.91 21.47 1.26
CA THR A 95 2.79 20.40 0.82
C THR A 95 2.86 20.34 -0.71
N ARG A 96 4.08 20.14 -1.23
CA ARG A 96 4.34 19.99 -2.66
C ARG A 96 5.15 18.77 -2.97
N LEU A 97 4.90 18.22 -4.16
CA LEU A 97 5.70 17.15 -4.76
C LEU A 97 6.22 17.64 -6.11
N ASN A 98 7.54 17.86 -6.23
CA ASN A 98 8.20 18.39 -7.43
C ASN A 98 7.53 19.66 -8.00
N GLY A 99 7.13 20.59 -7.11
CA GLY A 99 6.45 21.83 -7.45
C GLY A 99 4.91 21.71 -7.55
N PHE A 100 4.33 20.52 -7.77
CA PHE A 100 2.88 20.35 -7.74
C PHE A 100 2.34 20.53 -6.33
N LEU A 101 1.31 21.36 -6.19
CA LEU A 101 0.55 21.46 -4.94
C LEU A 101 -0.16 20.12 -4.68
N ILE A 102 0.08 19.54 -3.51
CA ILE A 102 -0.58 18.31 -3.09
C ILE A 102 -1.72 18.62 -2.15
N ASP A 103 -1.45 19.44 -1.13
CA ASP A 103 -2.48 19.80 -0.15
C ASP A 103 -2.10 21.06 0.63
N GLU A 104 -3.11 21.71 1.22
CA GLU A 104 -2.98 22.78 2.19
C GLU A 104 -3.77 22.42 3.46
N PHE A 105 -3.09 22.36 4.59
CA PHE A 105 -3.66 22.02 5.90
C PHE A 105 -3.75 23.27 6.74
N HIS A 106 -4.90 23.50 7.39
CA HIS A 106 -5.17 24.69 8.18
C HIS A 106 -5.57 24.32 9.61
N GLY A 107 -5.30 25.23 10.54
CA GLY A 107 -5.65 25.05 11.96
C GLY A 107 -5.06 23.75 12.54
N ASP A 108 -5.92 22.89 13.07
CA ASP A 108 -5.54 21.64 13.73
C ASP A 108 -5.36 20.45 12.78
N GLU A 109 -5.49 20.66 11.45
CA GLU A 109 -5.27 19.58 10.47
C GLU A 109 -3.82 19.10 10.54
N ARG A 110 -3.63 17.78 10.69
CA ARG A 110 -2.30 17.18 10.69
C ARG A 110 -1.81 16.96 9.27
N PRO A 111 -0.70 17.60 8.84
CA PRO A 111 -0.18 17.41 7.50
C PRO A 111 0.24 15.97 7.25
N GLY A 112 -0.30 15.38 6.17
CA GLY A 112 0.12 14.09 5.65
C GLY A 112 1.38 14.21 4.80
N TYR A 113 2.15 13.11 4.66
CA TYR A 113 3.27 13.08 3.73
C TYR A 113 2.76 13.26 2.29
N PRO A 114 3.29 14.23 1.50
CA PRO A 114 2.73 14.57 0.19
C PRO A 114 2.80 13.41 -0.78
N THR A 115 1.64 12.85 -1.10
CA THR A 115 1.47 11.76 -2.05
C THR A 115 0.37 12.15 -3.01
N LEU A 116 0.63 12.19 -4.31
CA LEU A 116 -0.28 12.79 -5.29
C LEU A 116 -1.70 12.20 -5.22
N CYS A 117 -1.85 10.89 -5.12
CA CYS A 117 -3.17 10.28 -5.03
C CYS A 117 -3.92 10.58 -3.72
N LYS A 118 -3.25 11.08 -2.68
CA LYS A 118 -3.80 11.40 -1.36
C LYS A 118 -3.88 12.90 -1.09
N GLY A 119 -3.72 13.71 -2.13
CA GLY A 119 -3.98 15.14 -2.08
C GLY A 119 -5.45 15.46 -2.32
N ARG A 120 -5.86 16.64 -1.90
CA ARG A 120 -7.17 17.19 -2.24
C ARG A 120 -7.16 17.79 -3.64
N PHE A 121 -8.18 17.51 -4.42
CA PHE A 121 -8.34 18.01 -5.79
C PHE A 121 -9.55 18.92 -5.87
N ALA A 122 -9.43 20.01 -6.63
CA ALA A 122 -10.56 20.83 -7.00
C ALA A 122 -11.27 20.20 -8.22
N VAL A 123 -12.50 19.74 -8.03
CA VAL A 123 -13.32 19.09 -9.05
C VAL A 123 -14.70 19.72 -9.02
N ASP A 124 -15.13 20.31 -10.13
CA ASP A 124 -16.45 20.94 -10.29
C ASP A 124 -16.81 21.94 -9.15
N GLY A 125 -15.82 22.72 -8.71
CA GLY A 125 -15.99 23.74 -7.66
C GLY A 125 -15.94 23.22 -6.21
N ALA A 126 -15.80 21.92 -5.99
CA ALA A 126 -15.58 21.31 -4.69
C ALA A 126 -14.14 20.83 -4.53
N THR A 127 -13.61 20.85 -3.29
CA THR A 127 -12.27 20.35 -2.98
C THR A 127 -12.35 19.16 -2.03
N TYR A 128 -11.87 17.99 -2.48
CA TYR A 128 -11.95 16.73 -1.72
C TYR A 128 -10.88 15.72 -2.17
N TYR A 129 -10.74 14.61 -1.45
CA TYR A 129 -9.87 13.49 -1.82
C TYR A 129 -10.49 12.68 -2.95
N ALA A 130 -10.26 13.09 -4.20
CA ALA A 130 -10.92 12.51 -5.37
C ALA A 130 -10.37 11.14 -5.78
N LEU A 131 -9.16 10.78 -5.40
CA LEU A 131 -8.52 9.51 -5.78
C LEU A 131 -8.43 8.53 -4.60
N GLU A 132 -7.87 8.95 -3.49
CA GLU A 132 -7.66 8.11 -2.31
C GLU A 132 -7.65 8.96 -1.04
N GLU A 133 -8.42 8.60 -0.06
CA GLU A 133 -8.32 9.21 1.26
C GLU A 133 -7.01 8.83 1.97
N PRO A 134 -6.46 9.69 2.84
CA PRO A 134 -5.23 9.40 3.59
C PRO A 134 -5.48 8.43 4.76
N THR A 135 -6.25 7.38 4.53
CA THR A 135 -6.56 6.34 5.51
C THR A 135 -5.58 5.16 5.42
N SER A 136 -5.65 4.26 6.39
CA SER A 136 -4.84 3.05 6.42
C SER A 136 -5.61 1.84 5.90
N LEU A 137 -4.93 1.00 5.11
CA LEU A 137 -5.40 -0.34 4.84
C LEU A 137 -5.45 -1.12 6.16
N ASN A 138 -6.54 -1.79 6.42
CA ASN A 138 -6.68 -2.77 7.49
C ASN A 138 -7.53 -3.93 6.97
N THR A 139 -6.93 -5.10 6.83
CA THR A 139 -7.61 -6.32 6.37
C THR A 139 -7.83 -7.34 7.48
N LEU A 140 -7.83 -6.89 8.75
CA LEU A 140 -7.95 -7.79 9.90
C LEU A 140 -9.27 -8.58 9.88
N ASP A 141 -10.36 -7.95 9.47
CA ASP A 141 -11.68 -8.59 9.37
C ASP A 141 -11.73 -9.65 8.25
N LEU A 142 -10.83 -9.58 7.28
CA LEU A 142 -10.70 -10.55 6.20
C LEU A 142 -9.79 -11.74 6.55
N LEU A 143 -9.18 -11.72 7.73
CA LEU A 143 -8.18 -12.72 8.10
C LEU A 143 -8.67 -14.18 8.03
N PRO A 144 -9.90 -14.53 8.48
CA PRO A 144 -10.40 -15.89 8.32
C PRO A 144 -10.44 -16.34 6.86
N GLU A 145 -10.89 -15.44 5.98
CA GLU A 145 -10.97 -15.70 4.54
C GLU A 145 -9.58 -15.82 3.90
N LEU A 146 -8.64 -14.94 4.26
CA LEU A 146 -7.27 -15.01 3.80
C LEU A 146 -6.59 -16.34 4.18
N LEU A 147 -6.84 -16.84 5.38
CA LEU A 147 -6.37 -18.16 5.82
C LEU A 147 -7.04 -19.28 5.02
N ARG A 148 -8.36 -19.22 4.83
CA ARG A 148 -9.14 -20.21 4.07
C ARG A 148 -8.61 -20.37 2.63
N ILE A 149 -8.36 -19.28 1.94
CA ILE A 149 -7.86 -19.31 0.55
C ILE A 149 -6.37 -19.65 0.43
N GLY A 150 -5.66 -19.80 1.54
CA GLY A 150 -4.26 -20.26 1.56
C GLY A 150 -3.21 -19.15 1.41
N VAL A 151 -3.50 -17.93 1.86
CA VAL A 151 -2.48 -16.87 1.95
C VAL A 151 -1.38 -17.31 2.91
N ALA A 152 -0.14 -17.32 2.43
CA ALA A 152 1.01 -17.84 3.19
C ALA A 152 1.61 -16.82 4.16
N ALA A 153 1.47 -15.53 3.88
CA ALA A 153 2.03 -14.47 4.71
C ALA A 153 1.25 -13.16 4.63
N ILE A 154 1.24 -12.43 5.74
CA ILE A 154 0.66 -11.09 5.85
C ILE A 154 1.78 -10.06 5.92
N LYS A 155 1.71 -9.05 5.06
CA LYS A 155 2.66 -7.95 5.02
C LYS A 155 2.15 -6.75 5.81
N ILE A 156 2.97 -6.28 6.75
CA ILE A 156 2.73 -5.06 7.52
C ILE A 156 3.69 -3.98 7.01
N GLU A 157 3.16 -2.81 6.69
CA GLU A 157 3.97 -1.68 6.26
C GLU A 157 4.32 -0.78 7.44
N GLY A 158 5.61 -0.72 7.78
CA GLY A 158 6.11 0.03 8.92
C GLY A 158 7.32 0.92 8.62
N ARG A 159 7.66 1.14 7.33
CA ARG A 159 8.90 1.80 6.90
C ARG A 159 9.17 3.15 7.59
N GLN A 160 8.15 3.98 7.75
CA GLN A 160 8.24 5.32 8.35
C GLN A 160 7.57 5.39 9.72
N ARG A 161 7.54 4.27 10.44
CA ARG A 161 6.90 4.15 11.75
C ARG A 161 7.94 3.84 12.83
N SER A 162 7.61 4.17 14.08
CA SER A 162 8.47 3.87 15.21
C SER A 162 8.58 2.34 15.44
N PRO A 163 9.67 1.87 16.06
CA PRO A 163 9.80 0.46 16.47
C PRO A 163 8.65 0.00 17.35
N ALA A 164 8.16 0.86 18.26
CA ALA A 164 7.03 0.56 19.13
C ALA A 164 5.74 0.31 18.33
N TYR A 165 5.46 1.14 17.30
CA TYR A 165 4.33 0.94 16.40
C TYR A 165 4.43 -0.42 15.70
N VAL A 166 5.59 -0.73 15.11
CA VAL A 166 5.80 -1.99 14.39
C VAL A 166 5.60 -3.18 15.32
N ALA A 167 6.16 -3.13 16.53
CA ALA A 167 6.01 -4.18 17.52
C ALA A 167 4.55 -4.41 17.94
N GLN A 168 3.80 -3.32 18.19
CA GLN A 168 2.41 -3.41 18.60
C GLN A 168 1.52 -3.96 17.48
N VAL A 169 1.63 -3.43 16.27
CA VAL A 169 0.83 -3.89 15.11
C VAL A 169 1.15 -5.36 14.81
N THR A 170 2.42 -5.75 14.81
CA THR A 170 2.82 -7.14 14.57
C THR A 170 2.26 -8.09 15.65
N ARG A 171 2.24 -7.67 16.93
CA ARG A 171 1.65 -8.46 18.00
C ARG A 171 0.15 -8.67 17.79
N VAL A 172 -0.59 -7.60 17.50
CA VAL A 172 -2.05 -7.70 17.23
C VAL A 172 -2.33 -8.67 16.08
N TRP A 173 -1.59 -8.55 14.98
CA TRP A 173 -1.74 -9.45 13.83
C TRP A 173 -1.35 -10.89 14.16
N ARG A 174 -0.27 -11.10 14.94
CA ARG A 174 0.14 -12.44 15.34
C ARG A 174 -0.92 -13.11 16.23
N ASP A 175 -1.41 -12.38 17.23
CA ASP A 175 -2.46 -12.89 18.13
C ASP A 175 -3.75 -13.22 17.35
N ALA A 176 -4.11 -12.39 16.37
CA ALA A 176 -5.29 -12.63 15.52
C ALA A 176 -5.13 -13.88 14.66
N ILE A 177 -3.96 -14.04 14.01
CA ILE A 177 -3.65 -15.22 13.19
C ILE A 177 -3.70 -16.49 14.04
N ASP A 178 -3.10 -16.48 15.22
CA ASP A 178 -3.04 -17.64 16.11
C ASP A 178 -4.45 -18.04 16.58
N ARG A 179 -5.30 -17.09 16.92
CA ARG A 179 -6.71 -17.35 17.26
C ARG A 179 -7.50 -17.92 16.09
N CYS A 180 -7.39 -17.33 14.90
CA CYS A 180 -8.06 -17.85 13.73
C CYS A 180 -7.60 -19.26 13.37
N ALA A 181 -6.30 -19.53 13.45
CA ALA A 181 -5.73 -20.85 13.15
C ALA A 181 -6.14 -21.92 14.19
N ALA A 182 -6.37 -21.52 15.45
CA ALA A 182 -6.81 -22.42 16.51
C ALA A 182 -8.32 -22.73 16.48
N THR A 183 -9.11 -21.94 15.74
CA THR A 183 -10.56 -22.14 15.62
C THR A 183 -10.86 -22.94 14.36
N PRO A 184 -11.33 -24.20 14.44
CA PRO A 184 -11.71 -24.95 13.25
C PRO A 184 -12.80 -24.18 12.50
N GLN A 185 -12.57 -23.89 11.23
CA GLN A 185 -13.60 -23.38 10.37
C GLN A 185 -14.57 -24.53 10.09
N ALA A 186 -15.83 -24.40 10.56
CA ALA A 186 -16.90 -25.36 10.30
C ALA A 186 -17.33 -25.31 8.82
#